data_40d432ed904d9c9f4b338f765c4ae4aa
#
_entry.id   40d432ed904d9c9f4b338f765c4ae4aa
#
_cell.length_a   1.000
_cell.length_b   1.000
_cell.length_c   1.000
_cell.angle_alpha   90.00
_cell.angle_beta   90.00
_cell.angle_gamma   90.00
#
_symmetry.space_group_name_H-M   'P 1'
#
loop_
_entity.id
_entity.type
_entity.pdbx_description
1 polymer ?
#
loop_
_entity_poly.entity_id
_entity_poly.type
_entity_poly.pdbx_seq_one_letter_code
_entity_poly.pdbx_strand_id
1 'polypeptide(L)'
;IPLIIRVPEKFQKSLDVSSLATDNQLISAVDFAPTVLNIAGIDPPSYLQGRAFLGLHLSPPRKFVYGARDRMDERYDIIRTVRGPQYRYIRNFEPLKPYYQYMNTPEKGATMQEIRKKEASGQLDPVMALFSANEKPVEELYDTHADPFEIHNLADDPTFSHKLSEMRHALSEWQNEIGDVGLIPEAEIEILEQGAGSRFAILQSTTKNSSTEKRLAMLV
;
A
#
# COMPACT_ATOMS: atom_id res chain seq x y z
N ILE A 1 3.75 3.39 -8.67
CA ILE A 1 3.22 3.08 -10.02
C ILE A 1 3.16 4.39 -10.78
N PRO A 2 3.76 4.50 -11.98
CA PRO A 2 3.66 5.69 -12.79
C PRO A 2 2.20 5.88 -13.27
N LEU A 3 1.74 7.13 -13.24
CA LEU A 3 0.43 7.54 -13.73
C LEU A 3 0.64 8.56 -14.85
N ILE A 4 0.07 8.29 -16.03
CA ILE A 4 0.11 9.19 -17.17
C ILE A 4 -1.33 9.59 -17.51
N ILE A 5 -1.60 10.88 -17.54
CA ILE A 5 -2.92 11.43 -17.86
C ILE A 5 -2.80 12.28 -19.11
N ARG A 6 -3.60 11.97 -20.13
CA ARG A 6 -3.72 12.80 -21.33
C ARG A 6 -5.00 13.62 -21.25
N VAL A 7 -4.84 14.94 -21.16
CA VAL A 7 -5.97 15.88 -21.22
C VAL A 7 -6.01 16.52 -22.62
N PRO A 8 -7.09 16.30 -23.42
CA PRO A 8 -7.25 16.96 -24.71
C PRO A 8 -7.23 18.48 -24.59
N GLU A 9 -6.65 19.19 -25.57
CA GLU A 9 -6.46 20.66 -25.54
C GLU A 9 -7.73 21.43 -25.18
N LYS A 10 -8.87 21.03 -25.73
CA LYS A 10 -10.17 21.66 -25.45
C LYS A 10 -10.58 21.66 -23.97
N PHE A 11 -10.00 20.79 -23.15
CA PHE A 11 -10.31 20.67 -21.72
C PHE A 11 -9.17 21.18 -20.82
N GLN A 12 -7.97 21.44 -21.35
CA GLN A 12 -6.81 21.85 -20.54
C GLN A 12 -7.08 23.10 -19.74
N LYS A 13 -7.68 24.12 -20.38
CA LYS A 13 -8.02 25.38 -19.71
C LYS A 13 -9.07 25.20 -18.62
N SER A 14 -10.08 24.36 -18.83
CA SER A 14 -11.14 24.15 -17.83
C SER A 14 -10.69 23.32 -16.64
N LEU A 15 -9.65 22.51 -16.81
CA LEU A 15 -9.08 21.66 -15.75
C LEU A 15 -7.79 22.24 -15.16
N ASP A 16 -7.39 23.46 -15.60
CA ASP A 16 -6.15 24.13 -15.19
C ASP A 16 -4.90 23.26 -15.33
N VAL A 17 -4.80 22.54 -16.45
CA VAL A 17 -3.70 21.61 -16.73
C VAL A 17 -2.88 22.11 -17.90
N SER A 18 -1.57 22.26 -17.70
CA SER A 18 -0.61 22.48 -18.79
C SER A 18 -0.15 21.14 -19.39
N SER A 19 0.14 21.15 -20.69
CA SER A 19 0.75 20.01 -21.35
C SER A 19 2.17 19.75 -20.83
N LEU A 20 2.58 18.47 -20.73
CA LEU A 20 3.91 18.04 -20.29
C LEU A 20 4.28 18.44 -18.83
N ALA A 21 3.30 18.69 -17.98
CA ALA A 21 3.55 18.91 -16.56
C ALA A 21 3.87 17.58 -15.85
N THR A 22 4.86 17.62 -14.95
CA THR A 22 5.11 16.55 -13.98
C THR A 22 4.60 17.00 -12.63
N ASP A 23 3.79 16.18 -12.00
CA ASP A 23 3.28 16.42 -10.65
C ASP A 23 3.77 15.29 -9.72
N ASN A 24 4.30 15.68 -8.57
CA ASN A 24 4.78 14.78 -7.52
C ASN A 24 3.73 14.54 -6.42
N GLN A 25 2.48 14.89 -6.69
CA GLN A 25 1.38 14.71 -5.76
C GLN A 25 1.19 13.21 -5.43
N LEU A 26 0.95 12.91 -4.16
CA LEU A 26 0.66 11.55 -3.71
C LEU A 26 -0.79 11.19 -4.09
N ILE A 27 -0.94 10.21 -4.99
CA ILE A 27 -2.21 9.74 -5.50
C ILE A 27 -2.38 8.27 -5.14
N SER A 28 -3.57 7.90 -4.69
CA SER A 28 -3.98 6.52 -4.43
C SER A 28 -5.02 6.07 -5.46
N ALA A 29 -5.14 4.78 -5.72
CA ALA A 29 -6.14 4.25 -6.65
C ALA A 29 -7.60 4.58 -6.25
N VAL A 30 -7.86 4.74 -4.95
CA VAL A 30 -9.17 5.17 -4.45
C VAL A 30 -9.56 6.59 -4.88
N ASP A 31 -8.59 7.38 -5.34
CA ASP A 31 -8.79 8.77 -5.78
C ASP A 31 -9.34 8.86 -7.21
N PHE A 32 -9.30 7.77 -7.99
CA PHE A 32 -9.74 7.80 -9.39
C PHE A 32 -11.25 8.03 -9.50
N ALA A 33 -12.06 7.34 -8.72
CA ALA A 33 -13.53 7.50 -8.77
C ALA A 33 -13.98 8.93 -8.44
N PRO A 34 -13.58 9.55 -7.31
CA PRO A 34 -13.93 10.94 -7.04
C PRO A 34 -13.34 11.92 -8.05
N THR A 35 -12.18 11.63 -8.63
CA THR A 35 -11.59 12.48 -9.68
C THR A 35 -12.43 12.46 -10.95
N VAL A 36 -12.88 11.28 -11.39
CA VAL A 36 -13.75 11.16 -12.59
C VAL A 36 -15.07 11.90 -12.37
N LEU A 37 -15.69 11.78 -11.20
CA LEU A 37 -16.91 12.50 -10.87
C LEU A 37 -16.68 14.02 -10.88
N ASN A 38 -15.59 14.48 -10.27
CA ASN A 38 -15.23 15.89 -10.24
C ASN A 38 -14.99 16.48 -11.63
N ILE A 39 -14.31 15.75 -12.53
CA ILE A 39 -14.15 16.14 -13.92
C ILE A 39 -15.50 16.26 -14.65
N ALA A 40 -16.45 15.40 -14.31
CA ALA A 40 -17.79 15.40 -14.87
C ALA A 40 -18.71 16.51 -14.25
N GLY A 41 -18.22 17.27 -13.27
CA GLY A 41 -19.00 18.28 -12.56
C GLY A 41 -20.00 17.66 -11.58
N ILE A 42 -19.76 16.45 -11.11
CA ILE A 42 -20.60 15.73 -10.15
C ILE A 42 -19.87 15.69 -8.80
N ASP A 43 -20.53 16.13 -7.74
CA ASP A 43 -19.99 16.05 -6.40
C ASP A 43 -19.82 14.60 -5.96
N PRO A 44 -18.59 14.18 -5.54
CA PRO A 44 -18.36 12.81 -5.09
C PRO A 44 -19.19 12.50 -3.84
N PRO A 45 -19.88 11.35 -3.79
CA PRO A 45 -20.59 10.92 -2.60
C PRO A 45 -19.67 10.81 -1.37
N SER A 46 -20.18 11.16 -0.19
CA SER A 46 -19.41 11.20 1.06
C SER A 46 -18.87 9.85 1.53
N TYR A 47 -19.36 8.74 1.02
CA TYR A 47 -18.85 7.40 1.34
C TYR A 47 -17.57 7.05 0.56
N LEU A 48 -17.18 7.83 -0.46
CA LEU A 48 -15.92 7.63 -1.17
C LEU A 48 -14.76 8.12 -0.31
N GLN A 49 -13.82 7.24 -0.04
CA GLN A 49 -12.62 7.54 0.77
C GLN A 49 -11.54 8.29 -0.01
N GLY A 50 -11.64 8.29 -1.33
CA GLY A 50 -10.69 8.96 -2.23
C GLY A 50 -10.87 10.48 -2.25
N ARG A 51 -9.86 11.17 -2.82
CA ARG A 51 -9.83 12.62 -2.99
C ARG A 51 -9.59 12.95 -4.45
N ALA A 52 -10.37 13.88 -5.01
CA ALA A 52 -10.15 14.34 -6.37
C ALA A 52 -8.81 15.09 -6.48
N PHE A 53 -7.97 14.66 -7.42
CA PHE A 53 -6.68 15.28 -7.72
C PHE A 53 -6.67 16.03 -9.06
N LEU A 54 -7.77 15.96 -9.83
CA LEU A 54 -7.98 16.69 -11.09
C LEU A 54 -9.44 17.10 -11.19
N GLY A 55 -9.73 18.26 -11.80
CA GLY A 55 -11.09 18.76 -11.98
C GLY A 55 -11.32 20.11 -11.32
N LEU A 56 -12.59 20.52 -11.18
CA LEU A 56 -12.97 21.87 -10.74
C LEU A 56 -12.80 22.10 -9.23
N HIS A 57 -13.01 21.07 -8.42
CA HIS A 57 -12.97 21.13 -6.95
C HIS A 57 -11.92 20.17 -6.41
N LEU A 58 -10.68 20.67 -6.27
CA LEU A 58 -9.57 19.86 -5.80
C LEU A 58 -9.60 19.71 -4.28
N SER A 59 -9.31 18.52 -3.82
CA SER A 59 -9.05 18.26 -2.40
C SER A 59 -7.63 18.70 -2.03
N PRO A 60 -7.36 19.06 -0.75
CA PRO A 60 -5.99 19.33 -0.30
C PRO A 60 -5.06 18.14 -0.58
N PRO A 61 -3.78 18.40 -0.92
CA PRO A 61 -2.80 17.33 -1.12
C PRO A 61 -2.69 16.40 0.09
N ARG A 62 -2.42 15.12 -0.16
CA ARG A 62 -2.21 14.14 0.91
C ARG A 62 -0.80 14.26 1.47
N LYS A 63 -0.67 14.15 2.79
CA LYS A 63 0.64 13.96 3.44
C LYS A 63 1.15 12.52 3.22
N PHE A 64 0.24 11.55 3.21
CA PHE A 64 0.52 10.14 3.05
C PHE A 64 -0.48 9.44 2.14
N VAL A 65 -0.01 8.40 1.47
CA VAL A 65 -0.84 7.36 0.86
C VAL A 65 -0.52 6.02 1.49
N TYR A 66 -1.49 5.13 1.53
CA TYR A 66 -1.40 3.85 2.20
C TYR A 66 -1.67 2.71 1.23
N GLY A 67 -1.10 1.55 1.54
CA GLY A 67 -1.34 0.33 0.79
C GLY A 67 -1.44 -0.87 1.72
N ALA A 68 -2.21 -1.85 1.29
CA ALA A 68 -2.41 -3.10 2.00
C ALA A 68 -2.32 -4.28 1.03
N ARG A 69 -1.76 -5.38 1.51
CA ARG A 69 -1.80 -6.68 0.87
C ARG A 69 -2.15 -7.72 1.91
N ASP A 70 -3.18 -8.53 1.67
CA ASP A 70 -3.57 -9.65 2.53
C ASP A 70 -3.45 -10.98 1.78
N ARG A 71 -4.01 -11.04 0.57
CA ARG A 71 -3.93 -12.19 -0.30
C ARG A 71 -3.61 -11.76 -1.73
N MET A 72 -2.79 -12.52 -2.41
CA MET A 72 -2.56 -12.41 -3.85
C MET A 72 -2.69 -13.81 -4.45
N ASP A 73 -3.73 -14.02 -5.27
CA ASP A 73 -4.08 -15.32 -5.83
C ASP A 73 -4.08 -16.44 -4.78
N GLU A 74 -3.24 -17.46 -4.95
CA GLU A 74 -3.12 -18.58 -4.01
C GLU A 74 -2.24 -18.30 -2.78
N ARG A 75 -1.71 -17.09 -2.63
CA ARG A 75 -0.76 -16.76 -1.54
C ARG A 75 -1.32 -15.74 -0.58
N TYR A 76 -1.18 -16.08 0.69
CA TYR A 76 -1.55 -15.24 1.83
C TYR A 76 -0.31 -14.59 2.43
N ASP A 77 -0.40 -13.28 2.66
CA ASP A 77 0.58 -12.46 3.35
C ASP A 77 -0.15 -11.29 3.98
N ILE A 78 0.41 -10.65 4.99
CA ILE A 78 -0.14 -9.43 5.56
C ILE A 78 0.95 -8.35 5.54
N ILE A 79 0.78 -7.38 4.65
CA ILE A 79 1.71 -6.26 4.49
C ILE A 79 0.92 -4.97 4.51
N ARG A 80 1.42 -3.97 5.24
CA ARG A 80 0.90 -2.61 5.23
C ARG A 80 2.01 -1.64 4.90
N THR A 81 1.69 -0.59 4.17
CA THR A 81 2.67 0.44 3.82
C THR A 81 2.09 1.83 3.93
N VAL A 82 2.92 2.78 4.32
CA VAL A 82 2.67 4.21 4.24
C VAL A 82 3.77 4.87 3.43
N ARG A 83 3.38 5.73 2.50
CA ARG A 83 4.28 6.48 1.60
C ARG A 83 4.04 7.97 1.77
N GLY A 84 5.07 8.69 2.20
CA GLY A 84 5.16 10.14 2.15
C GLY A 84 5.86 10.63 0.88
N PRO A 85 6.13 11.93 0.74
CA PRO A 85 6.83 12.47 -0.44
C PRO A 85 8.22 11.86 -0.66
N GLN A 86 8.98 11.61 0.41
CA GLN A 86 10.35 11.11 0.35
C GLN A 86 10.49 9.70 0.92
N TYR A 87 9.81 9.38 2.02
CA TYR A 87 10.00 8.12 2.73
C TYR A 87 8.86 7.16 2.49
N ARG A 88 9.20 5.87 2.43
CA ARG A 88 8.26 4.76 2.45
C ARG A 88 8.56 3.86 3.63
N TYR A 89 7.53 3.52 4.39
CA TYR A 89 7.58 2.55 5.47
C TYR A 89 6.70 1.36 5.14
N ILE A 90 7.18 0.16 5.45
CA ILE A 90 6.49 -1.11 5.27
C ILE A 90 6.50 -1.87 6.60
N ARG A 91 5.34 -2.39 6.98
CA ARG A 91 5.18 -3.34 8.08
C ARG A 91 4.81 -4.70 7.52
N ASN A 92 5.65 -5.70 7.80
CA ASN A 92 5.42 -7.11 7.46
C ASN A 92 4.91 -7.83 8.70
N PHE A 93 3.65 -8.28 8.67
CA PHE A 93 3.03 -9.02 9.77
C PHE A 93 3.29 -10.53 9.68
N GLU A 94 3.77 -11.02 8.53
CA GLU A 94 4.17 -12.40 8.27
C GLU A 94 5.67 -12.46 7.88
N PRO A 95 6.59 -12.08 8.78
CA PRO A 95 8.02 -11.94 8.44
C PRO A 95 8.70 -13.27 8.10
N LEU A 96 8.18 -14.40 8.60
CA LEU A 96 8.70 -15.73 8.31
C LEU A 96 8.32 -16.25 6.92
N LYS A 97 7.58 -15.48 6.13
CA LYS A 97 7.29 -15.77 4.73
C LYS A 97 8.22 -14.96 3.82
N PRO A 98 8.70 -15.53 2.69
CA PRO A 98 9.55 -14.81 1.74
C PRO A 98 8.79 -13.66 1.07
N TYR A 99 9.54 -12.71 0.51
CA TYR A 99 8.95 -11.65 -0.34
C TYR A 99 8.18 -12.24 -1.52
N TYR A 100 8.78 -13.23 -2.17
CA TYR A 100 8.14 -13.95 -3.25
C TYR A 100 7.77 -15.37 -2.80
N GLN A 101 6.49 -15.62 -2.72
CA GLN A 101 5.93 -16.95 -2.55
C GLN A 101 5.59 -17.53 -3.93
N TYR A 102 5.86 -18.82 -4.14
CA TYR A 102 5.56 -19.48 -5.42
C TYR A 102 4.11 -19.22 -5.87
N MET A 103 3.94 -18.79 -7.12
CA MET A 103 2.65 -18.59 -7.78
C MET A 103 2.71 -19.10 -9.21
N ASN A 104 1.69 -19.88 -9.63
CA ASN A 104 1.69 -20.57 -10.92
C ASN A 104 1.87 -19.64 -12.13
N THR A 105 1.29 -18.46 -12.10
CA THR A 105 1.35 -17.52 -13.24
C THR A 105 2.72 -16.88 -13.41
N PRO A 106 3.34 -16.25 -12.39
CA PRO A 106 4.69 -15.69 -12.51
C PRO A 106 5.76 -16.71 -12.85
N GLU A 107 5.67 -17.96 -12.33
CA GLU A 107 6.67 -19.01 -12.58
C GLU A 107 6.75 -19.45 -14.06
N LYS A 108 5.71 -19.20 -14.85
CA LYS A 108 5.73 -19.43 -16.30
C LYS A 108 6.48 -18.32 -17.07
N GLY A 109 6.76 -17.19 -16.43
CA GLY A 109 7.44 -16.06 -17.05
C GLY A 109 8.94 -16.30 -17.20
N ALA A 110 9.53 -15.86 -18.31
CA ALA A 110 10.96 -16.03 -18.60
C ALA A 110 11.85 -15.41 -17.52
N THR A 111 11.44 -14.30 -16.93
CA THR A 111 12.16 -13.64 -15.83
C THR A 111 12.29 -14.54 -14.61
N MET A 112 11.18 -15.17 -14.19
CA MET A 112 11.21 -16.08 -13.04
C MET A 112 12.00 -17.34 -13.32
N GLN A 113 11.92 -17.87 -14.53
CA GLN A 113 12.74 -19.02 -14.95
C GLN A 113 14.24 -18.71 -14.87
N GLU A 114 14.67 -17.52 -15.29
CA GLU A 114 16.07 -17.09 -15.18
C GLU A 114 16.49 -16.88 -13.72
N ILE A 115 15.63 -16.28 -12.87
CA ILE A 115 15.88 -16.15 -11.43
C ILE A 115 16.08 -17.53 -10.81
N ARG A 116 15.20 -18.50 -11.07
CA ARG A 116 15.31 -19.88 -10.56
C ARG A 116 16.58 -20.59 -11.01
N LYS A 117 17.00 -20.39 -12.27
CA LYS A 117 18.24 -20.93 -12.78
C LYS A 117 19.45 -20.38 -12.05
N LYS A 118 19.52 -19.06 -11.85
CA LYS A 118 20.58 -18.39 -11.10
C LYS A 118 20.61 -18.80 -9.64
N GLU A 119 19.45 -18.91 -9.01
CA GLU A 119 19.30 -19.40 -7.65
C GLU A 119 19.88 -20.81 -7.49
N ALA A 120 19.48 -21.74 -8.36
CA ALA A 120 19.96 -23.12 -8.35
C ALA A 120 21.48 -23.25 -8.61
N SER A 121 22.07 -22.31 -9.36
CA SER A 121 23.51 -22.27 -9.64
C SER A 121 24.32 -21.42 -8.65
N GLY A 122 23.69 -20.81 -7.64
CA GLY A 122 24.35 -19.91 -6.68
C GLY A 122 24.88 -18.61 -7.31
N GLN A 123 24.26 -18.15 -8.41
CA GLN A 123 24.69 -16.98 -9.19
C GLN A 123 23.74 -15.78 -9.03
N LEU A 124 22.92 -15.75 -7.99
CA LEU A 124 22.13 -14.56 -7.67
C LEU A 124 23.07 -13.45 -7.20
N ASP A 125 22.88 -12.24 -7.73
CA ASP A 125 23.51 -11.06 -7.15
C ASP A 125 22.85 -10.72 -5.79
N PRO A 126 23.51 -9.91 -4.94
CA PRO A 126 23.02 -9.60 -3.60
C PRO A 126 21.60 -8.99 -3.58
N VAL A 127 21.24 -8.19 -4.58
CA VAL A 127 19.90 -7.55 -4.66
C VAL A 127 18.85 -8.58 -5.02
N MET A 128 19.13 -9.45 -6.00
CA MET A 128 18.21 -10.53 -6.35
C MET A 128 18.07 -11.56 -5.21
N ALA A 129 19.13 -11.75 -4.41
CA ALA A 129 19.10 -12.64 -3.24
C ALA A 129 18.11 -12.15 -2.18
N LEU A 130 17.87 -10.84 -2.03
CA LEU A 130 16.84 -10.30 -1.15
C LEU A 130 15.44 -10.78 -1.57
N PHE A 131 15.15 -10.77 -2.87
CA PHE A 131 13.86 -11.25 -3.38
C PHE A 131 13.62 -12.73 -3.12
N SER A 132 14.68 -13.54 -3.13
CA SER A 132 14.63 -14.99 -2.87
C SER A 132 14.84 -15.36 -1.40
N ALA A 133 15.02 -14.39 -0.50
CA ALA A 133 15.20 -14.66 0.93
C ALA A 133 13.98 -15.37 1.52
N ASN A 134 14.23 -16.34 2.41
CA ASN A 134 13.17 -17.13 3.05
C ASN A 134 12.34 -16.33 4.06
N GLU A 135 12.89 -15.22 4.53
CA GLU A 135 12.30 -14.33 5.53
C GLU A 135 12.42 -12.89 5.05
N LYS A 136 11.58 -12.02 5.58
CA LYS A 136 11.65 -10.57 5.34
C LYS A 136 11.72 -9.81 6.67
N PRO A 137 12.28 -8.59 6.68
CA PRO A 137 12.29 -7.75 7.86
C PRO A 137 10.87 -7.52 8.39
N VAL A 138 10.74 -7.38 9.70
CA VAL A 138 9.46 -7.01 10.35
C VAL A 138 9.05 -5.60 9.91
N GLU A 139 10.04 -4.70 9.79
CA GLU A 139 9.85 -3.31 9.38
C GLU A 139 10.88 -2.92 8.32
N GLU A 140 10.44 -2.08 7.40
CA GLU A 140 11.30 -1.53 6.37
C GLU A 140 11.06 -0.02 6.25
N LEU A 141 12.14 0.74 6.13
CA LEU A 141 12.09 2.18 5.86
C LEU A 141 13.04 2.50 4.72
N TYR A 142 12.55 3.22 3.72
CA TYR A 142 13.33 3.60 2.56
C TYR A 142 13.25 5.10 2.29
N ASP A 143 14.39 5.73 1.98
CA ASP A 143 14.45 7.05 1.37
C ASP A 143 14.37 6.90 -0.15
N THR A 144 13.20 7.06 -0.70
CA THR A 144 12.94 6.80 -2.12
C THR A 144 13.51 7.87 -3.07
N HIS A 145 14.10 8.94 -2.54
CA HIS A 145 14.87 9.90 -3.33
C HIS A 145 16.32 9.46 -3.46
N ALA A 146 16.93 8.99 -2.37
CA ALA A 146 18.31 8.50 -2.35
C ALA A 146 18.38 7.05 -2.89
N ASP A 147 17.38 6.25 -2.62
CA ASP A 147 17.26 4.84 -3.00
C ASP A 147 15.92 4.56 -3.71
N PRO A 148 15.77 4.93 -4.99
CA PRO A 148 14.52 4.76 -5.72
C PRO A 148 14.14 3.29 -5.98
N PHE A 149 15.07 2.35 -5.77
CA PHE A 149 14.85 0.91 -5.91
C PHE A 149 14.52 0.21 -4.60
N GLU A 150 14.56 0.96 -3.47
CA GLU A 150 14.21 0.44 -2.14
C GLU A 150 15.02 -0.80 -1.76
N ILE A 151 16.36 -0.71 -1.91
CA ILE A 151 17.30 -1.81 -1.65
C ILE A 151 17.87 -1.72 -0.23
N HIS A 152 18.08 -0.49 0.29
CA HIS A 152 18.73 -0.25 1.55
C HIS A 152 17.71 0.06 2.65
N ASN A 153 17.36 -0.96 3.44
CA ASN A 153 16.45 -0.78 4.57
C ASN A 153 17.11 0.05 5.69
N LEU A 154 16.51 1.19 6.03
CA LEU A 154 16.96 2.13 7.05
C LEU A 154 16.29 1.92 8.41
N ALA A 155 15.44 0.89 8.58
CA ALA A 155 14.66 0.70 9.81
C ALA A 155 15.52 0.46 11.04
N ASP A 156 16.68 -0.16 10.88
CA ASP A 156 17.64 -0.45 11.96
C ASP A 156 18.70 0.64 12.17
N ASP A 157 18.70 1.70 11.34
CA ASP A 157 19.65 2.81 11.48
C ASP A 157 19.12 3.83 12.50
N PRO A 158 19.82 4.03 13.65
CA PRO A 158 19.40 4.97 14.70
C PRO A 158 19.21 6.41 14.20
N THR A 159 19.91 6.80 13.12
CA THR A 159 19.80 8.13 12.51
C THR A 159 18.38 8.41 12.02
N PHE A 160 17.66 7.37 11.60
CA PHE A 160 16.30 7.45 11.07
C PHE A 160 15.21 7.10 12.10
N SER A 161 15.56 6.88 13.37
CA SER A 161 14.62 6.46 14.43
C SER A 161 13.40 7.38 14.56
N HIS A 162 13.60 8.71 14.47
CA HIS A 162 12.50 9.66 14.52
C HIS A 162 11.57 9.51 13.29
N LYS A 163 12.15 9.35 12.09
CA LYS A 163 11.38 9.16 10.86
C LYS A 163 10.61 7.83 10.89
N LEU A 164 11.26 6.76 11.32
CA LEU A 164 10.63 5.45 11.51
C LEU A 164 9.42 5.55 12.46
N SER A 165 9.59 6.24 13.58
CA SER A 165 8.50 6.45 14.55
C SER A 165 7.34 7.26 13.96
N GLU A 166 7.62 8.33 13.21
CA GLU A 166 6.59 9.12 12.51
C GLU A 166 5.77 8.27 11.54
N MET A 167 6.46 7.48 10.71
CA MET A 167 5.81 6.67 9.69
C MET A 167 5.03 5.49 10.29
N ARG A 168 5.57 4.87 11.35
CA ARG A 168 4.90 3.83 12.14
C ARG A 168 3.60 4.36 12.76
N HIS A 169 3.66 5.54 13.35
CA HIS A 169 2.50 6.20 13.94
C HIS A 169 1.43 6.51 12.87
N ALA A 170 1.83 7.08 11.72
CA ALA A 170 0.91 7.36 10.63
C ALA A 170 0.21 6.10 10.10
N LEU A 171 0.93 4.98 10.02
CA LEU A 171 0.34 3.70 9.62
C LEU A 171 -0.68 3.21 10.67
N SER A 172 -0.33 3.27 11.95
CA SER A 172 -1.20 2.85 13.05
C SER A 172 -2.48 3.69 13.12
N GLU A 173 -2.38 5.01 12.98
CA GLU A 173 -3.55 5.89 12.92
C GLU A 173 -4.49 5.52 11.77
N TRP A 174 -3.94 5.31 10.58
CA TRP A 174 -4.73 4.91 9.42
C TRP A 174 -5.41 3.55 9.62
N GLN A 175 -4.70 2.56 10.17
CA GLN A 175 -5.28 1.24 10.46
C GLN A 175 -6.45 1.33 11.45
N ASN A 176 -6.32 2.18 12.47
CA ASN A 176 -7.39 2.44 13.44
C ASN A 176 -8.57 3.16 12.79
N GLU A 177 -8.30 4.18 11.97
CA GLU A 177 -9.33 4.96 11.28
C GLU A 177 -10.19 4.09 10.35
N ILE A 178 -9.56 3.20 9.59
CA ILE A 178 -10.28 2.31 8.66
C ILE A 178 -10.87 1.06 9.32
N GLY A 179 -10.48 0.75 10.56
CA GLY A 179 -10.83 -0.50 11.24
C GLY A 179 -10.28 -1.72 10.48
N ASP A 180 -8.94 -1.78 10.30
CA ASP A 180 -8.24 -2.75 9.44
C ASP A 180 -8.57 -4.22 9.76
N VAL A 181 -9.63 -4.74 9.15
CA VAL A 181 -10.06 -6.14 9.30
C VAL A 181 -9.12 -7.15 8.62
N GLY A 182 -8.23 -6.69 7.75
CA GLY A 182 -7.23 -7.56 7.10
C GLY A 182 -6.22 -8.17 8.07
N LEU A 183 -6.10 -7.64 9.30
CA LEU A 183 -5.30 -8.23 10.37
C LEU A 183 -5.99 -9.40 11.08
N ILE A 184 -7.27 -9.64 10.82
CA ILE A 184 -8.00 -10.77 11.38
C ILE A 184 -7.70 -12.01 10.54
N PRO A 185 -7.30 -13.14 11.13
CA PRO A 185 -7.11 -14.38 10.40
C PRO A 185 -8.34 -14.77 9.58
N GLU A 186 -8.13 -15.29 8.36
CA GLU A 186 -9.22 -15.54 7.42
C GLU A 186 -10.30 -16.48 7.98
N ALA A 187 -9.89 -17.54 8.68
CA ALA A 187 -10.83 -18.46 9.33
C ALA A 187 -11.69 -17.79 10.42
N GLU A 188 -11.14 -16.80 11.13
CA GLU A 188 -11.87 -16.05 12.14
C GLU A 188 -12.84 -15.06 11.48
N ILE A 189 -12.44 -14.41 10.37
CA ILE A 189 -13.31 -13.50 9.64
C ILE A 189 -14.53 -14.23 9.06
N GLU A 190 -14.38 -15.49 8.62
CA GLU A 190 -15.48 -16.32 8.14
C GLU A 190 -16.50 -16.59 9.25
N ILE A 191 -16.03 -16.87 10.46
CA ILE A 191 -16.92 -17.07 11.63
C ILE A 191 -17.64 -15.76 11.97
N LEU A 192 -16.93 -14.64 11.98
CA LEU A 192 -17.53 -13.33 12.24
C LEU A 192 -18.56 -12.94 11.18
N GLU A 193 -18.31 -13.28 9.91
CA GLU A 193 -19.21 -13.01 8.79
C GLU A 193 -20.53 -13.77 8.93
N GLN A 194 -20.50 -15.03 9.39
CA GLN A 194 -21.71 -15.80 9.67
C GLN A 194 -22.59 -15.11 10.74
N GLY A 195 -21.97 -14.52 11.78
CA GLY A 195 -22.68 -13.81 12.82
C GLY A 195 -23.18 -12.42 12.41
N ALA A 196 -22.41 -11.71 11.59
CA ALA A 196 -22.69 -10.32 11.18
C ALA A 196 -23.52 -10.22 9.88
N GLY A 197 -23.61 -11.31 9.10
CA GLY A 197 -24.31 -11.36 7.82
C GLY A 197 -23.50 -10.85 6.62
N SER A 198 -22.40 -10.12 6.83
CA SER A 198 -21.47 -9.71 5.77
C SER A 198 -20.14 -9.20 6.33
N ARG A 199 -19.07 -9.26 5.52
CA ARG A 199 -17.76 -8.63 5.86
C ARG A 199 -17.88 -7.12 6.06
N PHE A 200 -18.75 -6.46 5.33
CA PHE A 200 -18.99 -5.03 5.50
C PHE A 200 -19.62 -4.71 6.86
N ALA A 201 -20.52 -5.55 7.37
CA ALA A 201 -21.09 -5.38 8.71
C ALA A 201 -20.03 -5.57 9.82
N ILE A 202 -19.07 -6.48 9.62
CA ILE A 202 -17.89 -6.61 10.53
C ILE A 202 -17.12 -5.31 10.56
N LEU A 203 -16.77 -4.74 9.41
CA LEU A 203 -16.06 -3.46 9.30
C LEU A 203 -16.79 -2.35 10.06
N GLN A 204 -18.11 -2.22 9.88
CA GLN A 204 -18.90 -1.21 10.59
C GLN A 204 -18.92 -1.41 12.11
N SER A 205 -18.83 -2.64 12.59
CA SER A 205 -18.78 -2.95 14.03
C SER A 205 -17.39 -2.71 14.63
N THR A 206 -16.30 -2.96 13.88
CA THR A 206 -14.93 -2.78 14.34
C THR A 206 -14.52 -1.32 14.45
N THR A 207 -14.98 -0.45 13.57
CA THR A 207 -14.75 1.01 13.67
C THR A 207 -15.44 1.64 14.89
N LYS A 208 -16.38 0.94 15.51
CA LYS A 208 -17.09 1.40 16.73
C LYS A 208 -16.58 0.76 18.01
N ASN A 209 -15.72 -0.25 17.96
CA ASN A 209 -15.28 -1.02 19.13
C ASN A 209 -13.76 -1.01 19.31
N SER A 210 -13.30 -0.67 20.49
CA SER A 210 -11.89 -0.68 20.94
C SER A 210 -11.17 -2.05 20.88
N SER A 211 -11.84 -3.09 20.38
CA SER A 211 -11.25 -4.44 20.25
C SER A 211 -10.16 -4.52 19.18
N THR A 212 -10.27 -3.71 18.12
CA THR A 212 -9.26 -3.62 17.04
C THR A 212 -7.99 -2.95 17.56
N GLU A 213 -8.11 -1.89 18.38
CA GLU A 213 -6.98 -1.24 19.05
C GLU A 213 -6.20 -2.23 19.94
N LYS A 214 -6.92 -3.07 20.69
CA LYS A 214 -6.28 -4.10 21.54
C LYS A 214 -5.55 -5.17 20.73
N ARG A 215 -6.09 -5.57 19.57
CA ARG A 215 -5.44 -6.56 18.69
C ARG A 215 -4.23 -5.96 17.97
N LEU A 216 -4.32 -4.72 17.50
CA LEU A 216 -3.19 -3.98 16.94
C LEU A 216 -2.07 -3.81 17.98
N ALA A 217 -2.40 -3.50 19.23
CA ALA A 217 -1.44 -3.38 20.32
C ALA A 217 -0.76 -4.70 20.72
N MET A 218 -1.36 -5.85 20.40
CA MET A 218 -0.75 -7.18 20.63
C MET A 218 0.19 -7.62 19.49
N LEU A 219 0.15 -6.95 18.33
CA LEU A 219 0.97 -7.25 17.16
C LEU A 219 2.17 -6.28 17.01
N VAL A 220 2.34 -5.36 17.94
CA VAL A 220 3.46 -4.42 18.09
C VAL A 220 4.39 -4.90 19.19
#